data_43d7dccc94b186eac533e3849f8341b3
#
_entry.id   43d7dccc94b186eac533e3849f8341b3
#
_cell.length_a   1.000
_cell.length_b   1.000
_cell.length_c   1.000
_cell.angle_alpha   90.00
_cell.angle_beta   90.00
_cell.angle_gamma   90.00
#
_symmetry.space_group_name_H-M   'P 1'
#
loop_
_entity.id
_entity.type
_entity.pdbx_description
1 polymer ?
#
loop_
_entity_poly.entity_id
_entity_poly.type
_entity_poly.pdbx_seq_one_letter_code
_entity_poly.pdbx_strand_id
1 'polypeptide(L)'
;MRRTLFRYRSFNTEKLNDYSYIHQRIINIEKWKFEAFEGLVYPSSPLYFNDPYDCEFCFQLDALEGVLDRETYIHLLERRFSLKQEEKNRILYSDNIERAMQIVLQAHGGRLSDSWMNILQNGLNDCMSTIKDAVRVVCLSEVYDSMLMWSHYAQNHTGFCIEYDFKESDMLYKHLYPVIYTKDRYAVSKADMLSENTEWIYKTTCRKWSVGWYEKEWRI
;
A
#
# COMPACT_ATOMS: atom_id res chain seq x y z
N MET A 1 -12.64 17.24 21.40
CA MET A 1 -13.47 16.14 20.86
C MET A 1 -12.85 14.82 21.28
N ARG A 2 -13.61 13.74 21.37
CA ARG A 2 -13.15 12.40 21.78
C ARG A 2 -13.68 11.41 20.76
N ARG A 3 -12.88 10.39 20.41
CA ARG A 3 -13.27 9.34 19.47
C ARG A 3 -12.84 7.99 20.00
N THR A 4 -13.79 7.09 20.14
CA THR A 4 -13.53 5.70 20.53
C THR A 4 -13.52 4.84 19.29
N LEU A 5 -12.43 4.06 19.11
CA LEU A 5 -12.23 3.16 17.99
C LEU A 5 -11.73 1.81 18.49
N PHE A 6 -11.96 0.77 17.71
CA PHE A 6 -11.75 -0.61 18.09
C PHE A 6 -10.76 -1.30 17.14
N ARG A 7 -9.96 -2.20 17.68
CA ARG A 7 -9.05 -3.03 16.90
C ARG A 7 -9.19 -4.49 17.25
N TYR A 8 -9.60 -5.29 16.28
CA TYR A 8 -9.69 -6.72 16.40
C TYR A 8 -8.32 -7.38 16.25
N ARG A 9 -8.07 -8.42 17.03
CA ARG A 9 -6.81 -9.15 17.06
C ARG A 9 -7.05 -10.64 17.22
N SER A 10 -6.25 -11.43 16.51
CA SER A 10 -6.22 -12.89 16.66
C SER A 10 -5.11 -13.31 17.62
N PHE A 11 -5.31 -14.40 18.32
CA PHE A 11 -4.23 -15.19 18.92
C PHE A 11 -3.73 -16.22 17.92
N ASN A 12 -2.44 -16.56 17.95
CA ASN A 12 -1.94 -17.69 17.20
C ASN A 12 -2.21 -18.99 17.98
N THR A 13 -3.39 -19.60 17.76
CA THR A 13 -3.86 -20.78 18.52
C THR A 13 -3.06 -22.05 18.25
N GLU A 14 -2.40 -22.21 17.11
CA GLU A 14 -1.53 -23.35 16.84
C GLU A 14 -0.37 -23.41 17.83
N LYS A 15 0.06 -22.25 18.31
CA LYS A 15 1.15 -22.10 19.26
C LYS A 15 0.70 -22.05 20.72
N LEU A 16 -0.60 -21.87 20.98
CA LEU A 16 -1.17 -21.93 22.34
C LEU A 16 -1.21 -23.33 22.93
N ASN A 17 -1.14 -24.38 22.11
CA ASN A 17 -1.12 -25.78 22.55
C ASN A 17 0.28 -26.27 23.00
N ASP A 18 1.31 -25.49 22.77
CA ASP A 18 2.66 -25.79 23.26
C ASP A 18 2.89 -25.03 24.58
N TYR A 19 2.92 -25.77 25.70
CA TYR A 19 3.07 -25.21 27.05
C TYR A 19 4.39 -24.44 27.24
N SER A 20 5.44 -24.84 26.52
CA SER A 20 6.73 -24.11 26.49
C SER A 20 6.62 -22.78 25.76
N TYR A 21 5.71 -22.72 24.79
CA TYR A 21 5.39 -21.53 24.03
C TYR A 21 4.56 -20.52 24.84
N ILE A 22 3.61 -21.00 25.63
CA ILE A 22 2.78 -20.16 26.51
C ILE A 22 3.65 -19.43 27.53
N HIS A 23 4.65 -20.07 28.11
CA HIS A 23 5.47 -19.46 29.17
C HIS A 23 6.62 -18.57 28.70
N GLN A 24 7.17 -18.78 27.52
CA GLN A 24 8.33 -18.00 27.05
C GLN A 24 8.14 -17.24 25.74
N ARG A 25 7.27 -17.67 24.84
CA ARG A 25 7.13 -17.10 23.50
C ARG A 25 5.89 -16.28 23.25
N ILE A 26 4.78 -16.48 23.94
CA ILE A 26 3.69 -15.49 23.93
C ILE A 26 4.22 -14.15 24.41
N ILE A 27 5.04 -14.17 25.45
CA ILE A 27 5.69 -12.96 25.95
C ILE A 27 6.64 -12.33 24.92
N ASN A 28 7.28 -13.11 24.05
CA ASN A 28 8.29 -12.58 23.13
C ASN A 28 7.80 -12.36 21.68
N ILE A 29 6.90 -13.20 21.14
CA ILE A 29 6.48 -13.09 19.74
C ILE A 29 5.16 -12.32 19.60
N GLU A 30 4.26 -12.41 20.56
CA GLU A 30 2.99 -11.68 20.55
C GLU A 30 2.94 -10.54 21.57
N LYS A 31 4.06 -10.27 22.23
CA LYS A 31 4.20 -9.15 23.16
C LYS A 31 3.66 -7.84 22.58
N TRP A 32 3.94 -7.56 21.31
CA TRP A 32 3.45 -6.40 20.60
C TRP A 32 1.91 -6.33 20.51
N LYS A 33 1.19 -7.45 20.55
CA LYS A 33 -0.27 -7.47 20.61
C LYS A 33 -0.79 -7.04 21.99
N PHE A 34 -0.06 -7.41 23.05
CA PHE A 34 -0.38 -7.03 24.43
C PHE A 34 0.10 -5.61 24.78
N GLU A 35 1.16 -5.14 24.18
CA GLU A 35 1.63 -3.75 24.34
C GLU A 35 0.58 -2.73 23.88
N ALA A 36 -0.37 -3.16 23.06
CA ALA A 36 -1.54 -2.36 22.73
C ALA A 36 -2.41 -2.00 23.95
N PHE A 37 -2.39 -2.82 25.02
CA PHE A 37 -3.04 -2.47 26.29
C PHE A 37 -2.31 -1.36 27.05
N GLU A 38 -1.05 -1.12 26.73
CA GLU A 38 -0.26 0.00 27.25
C GLU A 38 -0.41 1.27 26.40
N GLY A 39 -1.38 1.32 25.49
CA GLY A 39 -1.64 2.45 24.61
C GLY A 39 -0.75 2.52 23.38
N LEU A 40 0.00 1.47 23.07
CA LEU A 40 0.85 1.40 21.89
C LEU A 40 0.07 0.88 20.67
N VAL A 41 0.34 1.45 19.52
CA VAL A 41 -0.26 1.03 18.23
C VAL A 41 0.84 0.62 17.26
N TYR A 42 0.73 -0.59 16.73
CA TYR A 42 1.68 -1.13 15.75
C TYR A 42 1.11 -1.00 14.35
N PRO A 43 1.72 -0.18 13.49
CA PRO A 43 1.32 -0.05 12.11
C PRO A 43 1.82 -1.23 11.27
N SER A 44 1.07 -1.59 10.26
CA SER A 44 1.41 -2.66 9.30
C SER A 44 1.62 -2.06 7.91
N SER A 45 2.49 -2.67 7.11
CA SER A 45 2.56 -2.34 5.69
C SER A 45 1.32 -2.85 4.96
N PRO A 46 0.73 -2.09 4.04
CA PRO A 46 -0.36 -2.54 3.18
C PRO A 46 -0.05 -3.81 2.37
N LEU A 47 1.21 -4.15 2.16
CA LEU A 47 1.61 -5.41 1.52
C LEU A 47 1.13 -6.66 2.27
N TYR A 48 0.86 -6.54 3.57
CA TYR A 48 0.43 -7.66 4.42
C TYR A 48 -1.08 -7.64 4.72
N PHE A 49 -1.84 -6.79 4.04
CA PHE A 49 -3.28 -6.77 4.20
C PHE A 49 -3.92 -7.99 3.52
N ASN A 50 -4.96 -8.53 4.14
CA ASN A 50 -5.66 -9.71 3.64
C ASN A 50 -6.56 -9.44 2.44
N ASP A 51 -6.98 -8.20 2.23
CA ASP A 51 -7.79 -7.79 1.08
C ASP A 51 -6.86 -7.30 -0.05
N PRO A 52 -6.81 -8.00 -1.19
CA PRO A 52 -5.96 -7.61 -2.32
C PRO A 52 -6.38 -6.29 -2.97
N TYR A 53 -7.59 -5.81 -2.68
CA TYR A 53 -8.07 -4.51 -3.17
C TYR A 53 -7.84 -3.36 -2.18
N ASP A 54 -7.30 -3.67 -1.00
CA ASP A 54 -7.02 -2.67 0.01
C ASP A 54 -5.75 -1.87 -0.33
N CYS A 55 -5.83 -0.56 -0.19
CA CYS A 55 -4.75 0.35 -0.62
C CYS A 55 -4.36 0.19 -2.09
N GLU A 56 -5.26 -0.29 -2.95
CA GLU A 56 -5.02 -0.38 -4.38
C GLU A 56 -5.29 0.95 -5.06
N PHE A 57 -4.39 1.33 -5.94
CA PHE A 57 -4.51 2.51 -6.78
C PHE A 57 -4.03 2.20 -8.20
N CYS A 58 -4.33 3.05 -9.15
CA CYS A 58 -3.82 2.98 -10.51
C CYS A 58 -3.18 4.32 -10.87
N PHE A 59 -2.36 4.31 -11.89
CA PHE A 59 -1.83 5.52 -12.47
C PHE A 59 -2.62 5.88 -13.71
N GLN A 60 -2.88 7.16 -13.92
CA GLN A 60 -3.35 7.66 -15.21
C GLN A 60 -2.21 7.52 -16.21
N LEU A 61 -2.50 7.12 -17.45
CA LEU A 61 -1.47 6.93 -18.48
C LEU A 61 -0.71 8.23 -18.79
N ASP A 62 -1.40 9.36 -18.74
CA ASP A 62 -0.83 10.69 -18.85
C ASP A 62 0.04 11.11 -17.65
N ALA A 63 -0.16 10.48 -16.50
CA ALA A 63 0.69 10.71 -15.32
C ALA A 63 2.15 10.37 -15.58
N LEU A 64 2.40 9.50 -16.54
CA LEU A 64 3.75 9.03 -16.89
C LEU A 64 4.41 9.86 -17.98
N GLU A 65 3.61 10.56 -18.80
CA GLU A 65 4.17 11.43 -19.84
C GLU A 65 4.90 12.62 -19.21
N GLY A 66 6.23 12.61 -19.32
CA GLY A 66 7.12 13.67 -18.86
C GLY A 66 7.39 13.70 -17.34
N VAL A 67 6.91 12.73 -16.55
CA VAL A 67 7.31 12.53 -15.16
C VAL A 67 8.58 11.70 -15.06
N LEU A 68 8.71 10.71 -15.92
CA LEU A 68 9.93 9.93 -16.00
C LEU A 68 10.98 10.72 -16.80
N ASP A 69 12.11 10.94 -16.18
CA ASP A 69 13.27 11.47 -16.90
C ASP A 69 13.83 10.39 -17.86
N ARG A 70 14.67 10.83 -18.75
CA ARG A 70 15.25 9.97 -19.78
C ARG A 70 16.13 8.86 -19.21
N GLU A 71 16.74 9.09 -18.08
CA GLU A 71 17.56 8.11 -17.37
C GLU A 71 16.69 6.99 -16.79
N THR A 72 15.53 7.32 -16.24
CA THR A 72 14.55 6.34 -15.77
C THR A 72 14.07 5.45 -16.91
N TYR A 73 13.81 6.01 -18.10
CA TYR A 73 13.48 5.18 -19.28
C TYR A 73 14.60 4.21 -19.65
N ILE A 74 15.85 4.66 -19.62
CA ILE A 74 17.00 3.80 -19.86
C ILE A 74 17.06 2.68 -18.83
N HIS A 75 16.92 2.99 -17.55
CA HIS A 75 16.92 2.00 -16.48
C HIS A 75 15.83 0.94 -16.64
N LEU A 76 14.62 1.34 -17.02
CA LEU A 76 13.52 0.41 -17.27
C LEU A 76 13.83 -0.53 -18.44
N LEU A 77 14.44 -0.01 -19.50
CA LEU A 77 14.87 -0.83 -20.64
C LEU A 77 16.05 -1.77 -20.28
N GLU A 78 17.00 -1.30 -19.47
CA GLU A 78 18.15 -2.09 -19.02
C GLU A 78 17.78 -3.31 -18.15
N ARG A 79 16.66 -3.27 -17.46
CA ARG A 79 16.12 -4.43 -16.73
C ARG A 79 15.80 -5.61 -17.67
N ARG A 80 15.56 -5.34 -18.94
CA ARG A 80 15.12 -6.33 -19.93
C ARG A 80 16.11 -6.56 -21.05
N PHE A 81 16.89 -5.53 -21.41
CA PHE A 81 17.79 -5.54 -22.55
C PHE A 81 19.18 -5.02 -22.14
N SER A 82 20.22 -5.61 -22.71
CA SER A 82 21.56 -5.04 -22.59
C SER A 82 21.73 -3.91 -23.60
N LEU A 83 21.51 -2.67 -23.17
CA LEU A 83 21.59 -1.51 -24.02
C LEU A 83 23.04 -1.12 -24.29
N LYS A 84 23.36 -0.85 -25.56
CA LYS A 84 24.63 -0.24 -25.97
C LYS A 84 24.65 1.25 -25.65
N GLN A 85 25.83 1.83 -25.50
CA GLN A 85 25.98 3.26 -25.21
C GLN A 85 25.33 4.15 -26.26
N GLU A 86 25.37 3.75 -27.55
CA GLU A 86 24.73 4.48 -28.64
C GLU A 86 23.20 4.52 -28.49
N GLU A 87 22.59 3.44 -28.02
CA GLU A 87 21.15 3.34 -27.78
C GLU A 87 20.73 4.21 -26.61
N LYS A 88 21.53 4.22 -25.53
CA LYS A 88 21.31 5.13 -24.39
C LYS A 88 21.42 6.60 -24.83
N ASN A 89 22.46 6.94 -25.59
CA ASN A 89 22.64 8.28 -26.11
C ASN A 89 21.50 8.71 -27.02
N ARG A 90 20.96 7.78 -27.82
CA ARG A 90 19.79 8.03 -28.67
C ARG A 90 18.58 8.43 -27.84
N ILE A 91 18.33 7.78 -26.70
CA ILE A 91 17.22 8.13 -25.81
C ILE A 91 17.49 9.46 -25.10
N LEU A 92 18.71 9.67 -24.59
CA LEU A 92 19.09 10.85 -23.83
C LEU A 92 19.00 12.15 -24.64
N TYR A 93 19.40 12.10 -25.90
CA TYR A 93 19.58 13.32 -26.74
C TYR A 93 18.57 13.43 -27.87
N SER A 94 17.56 12.58 -27.94
CA SER A 94 16.52 12.64 -28.99
C SER A 94 15.55 13.79 -28.74
N ASP A 95 15.15 14.48 -29.80
CA ASP A 95 14.05 15.46 -29.75
C ASP A 95 12.68 14.78 -29.59
N ASN A 96 12.59 13.51 -30.00
CA ASN A 96 11.38 12.69 -29.86
C ASN A 96 11.72 11.37 -29.17
N ILE A 97 11.38 11.27 -27.88
CA ILE A 97 11.70 10.13 -27.03
C ILE A 97 10.95 8.85 -27.48
N GLU A 98 9.70 8.95 -27.90
CA GLU A 98 8.93 7.80 -28.37
C GLU A 98 9.58 7.15 -29.59
N ARG A 99 9.98 7.98 -30.58
CA ARG A 99 10.67 7.49 -31.78
C ARG A 99 12.03 6.87 -31.43
N ALA A 100 12.78 7.47 -30.51
CA ALA A 100 14.06 6.93 -30.06
C ALA A 100 13.88 5.57 -29.42
N MET A 101 12.92 5.42 -28.53
CA MET A 101 12.59 4.17 -27.88
C MET A 101 12.07 3.12 -28.84
N GLN A 102 11.24 3.50 -29.83
CA GLN A 102 10.77 2.59 -30.87
C GLN A 102 11.93 1.97 -31.64
N ILE A 103 12.93 2.76 -31.99
CA ILE A 103 14.12 2.28 -32.71
C ILE A 103 14.93 1.32 -31.84
N VAL A 104 15.13 1.66 -30.56
CA VAL A 104 15.88 0.81 -29.62
C VAL A 104 15.15 -0.51 -29.39
N LEU A 105 13.83 -0.49 -29.15
CA LEU A 105 13.04 -1.69 -28.98
C LEU A 105 13.04 -2.59 -30.22
N GLN A 106 12.92 -2.01 -31.42
CA GLN A 106 12.99 -2.76 -32.68
C GLN A 106 14.36 -3.45 -32.86
N ALA A 107 15.46 -2.79 -32.47
CA ALA A 107 16.78 -3.39 -32.50
C ALA A 107 16.92 -4.64 -31.59
N HIS A 108 16.11 -4.71 -30.54
CA HIS A 108 16.05 -5.84 -29.61
C HIS A 108 14.88 -6.81 -29.89
N GLY A 109 14.27 -6.75 -31.08
CA GLY A 109 13.19 -7.64 -31.51
C GLY A 109 11.84 -7.37 -30.83
N GLY A 110 11.70 -6.23 -30.13
CA GLY A 110 10.47 -5.80 -29.48
C GLY A 110 9.58 -4.99 -30.41
N ARG A 111 8.27 -5.03 -30.17
CA ARG A 111 7.30 -4.08 -30.74
C ARG A 111 6.98 -3.02 -29.71
N LEU A 112 6.86 -1.76 -30.14
CA LEU A 112 6.62 -0.65 -29.22
C LEU A 112 5.37 -0.86 -28.38
N SER A 113 4.28 -1.35 -28.97
CA SER A 113 3.00 -1.55 -28.28
C SER A 113 3.09 -2.53 -27.13
N ASP A 114 3.71 -3.70 -27.33
CA ASP A 114 3.68 -4.77 -26.34
C ASP A 114 4.82 -4.61 -25.30
N SER A 115 6.01 -4.26 -25.78
CA SER A 115 7.18 -4.11 -24.90
C SER A 115 7.09 -2.85 -24.04
N TRP A 116 6.59 -1.76 -24.60
CA TRP A 116 6.46 -0.48 -23.90
C TRP A 116 5.42 -0.55 -22.79
N MET A 117 4.22 -1.05 -23.10
CA MET A 117 3.17 -1.24 -22.09
C MET A 117 3.61 -2.17 -20.98
N ASN A 118 4.34 -3.25 -21.31
CA ASN A 118 4.89 -4.17 -20.30
C ASN A 118 5.97 -3.49 -19.43
N ILE A 119 6.85 -2.67 -20.02
CA ILE A 119 7.88 -1.94 -19.26
C ILE A 119 7.23 -0.94 -18.31
N LEU A 120 6.28 -0.16 -18.81
CA LEU A 120 5.52 0.78 -17.99
C LEU A 120 4.77 0.07 -16.88
N GLN A 121 4.05 -1.01 -17.19
CA GLN A 121 3.29 -1.77 -16.22
C GLN A 121 4.18 -2.34 -15.12
N ASN A 122 5.34 -2.89 -15.48
CA ASN A 122 6.30 -3.41 -14.51
C ASN A 122 6.88 -2.29 -13.64
N GLY A 123 7.27 -1.15 -14.25
CA GLY A 123 7.76 0.01 -13.50
C GLY A 123 6.72 0.57 -12.53
N LEU A 124 5.44 0.61 -12.94
CA LEU A 124 4.33 1.03 -12.09
C LEU A 124 4.09 0.05 -10.95
N ASN A 125 4.12 -1.25 -11.21
CA ASN A 125 3.97 -2.28 -10.18
C ASN A 125 5.10 -2.19 -9.14
N ASP A 126 6.34 -1.97 -9.59
CA ASP A 126 7.48 -1.75 -8.71
C ASP A 126 7.31 -0.49 -7.85
N CYS A 127 6.84 0.60 -8.45
CA CYS A 127 6.55 1.85 -7.75
C CYS A 127 5.44 1.65 -6.71
N MET A 128 4.34 1.00 -7.07
CA MET A 128 3.25 0.66 -6.15
C MET A 128 3.73 -0.19 -4.98
N SER A 129 4.54 -1.21 -5.26
CA SER A 129 5.11 -2.07 -4.22
C SER A 129 6.01 -1.28 -3.26
N THR A 130 6.84 -0.41 -3.80
CA THR A 130 7.73 0.45 -3.00
C THR A 130 6.93 1.40 -2.09
N ILE A 131 5.87 2.02 -2.62
CA ILE A 131 5.00 2.90 -1.84
C ILE A 131 4.30 2.12 -0.73
N LYS A 132 3.72 0.96 -1.06
CA LYS A 132 3.06 0.10 -0.06
C LYS A 132 4.03 -0.39 1.01
N ASP A 133 5.28 -0.66 0.64
CA ASP A 133 6.30 -1.06 1.61
C ASP A 133 6.75 0.12 2.50
N ALA A 134 6.80 1.32 1.98
CA ALA A 134 7.20 2.52 2.74
C ALA A 134 6.10 3.00 3.71
N VAL A 135 4.84 2.82 3.36
CA VAL A 135 3.70 3.28 4.17
C VAL A 135 3.44 2.31 5.33
N ARG A 136 3.03 2.86 6.47
CA ARG A 136 2.61 2.11 7.64
C ARG A 136 1.23 2.57 8.07
N VAL A 137 0.32 1.63 8.22
CA VAL A 137 -1.10 1.90 8.48
C VAL A 137 -1.58 1.16 9.71
N VAL A 138 -2.33 1.85 10.55
CA VAL A 138 -3.08 1.25 11.65
C VAL A 138 -4.56 1.28 11.27
N CYS A 139 -5.17 0.10 11.15
CA CYS A 139 -6.59 -0.04 10.86
C CYS A 139 -7.37 -0.16 12.18
N LEU A 140 -8.40 0.66 12.33
CA LEU A 140 -9.29 0.75 13.48
C LEU A 140 -10.74 0.74 12.98
N SER A 141 -11.68 0.36 13.80
CA SER A 141 -13.11 0.28 13.46
C SER A 141 -13.96 1.11 14.40
N GLU A 142 -15.08 1.65 13.94
CA GLU A 142 -16.10 2.25 14.82
C GLU A 142 -16.95 1.20 15.54
N VAL A 143 -16.91 -0.07 15.11
CA VAL A 143 -17.77 -1.12 15.63
C VAL A 143 -16.96 -2.19 16.35
N TYR A 144 -17.47 -2.67 17.47
CA TYR A 144 -16.86 -3.75 18.28
C TYR A 144 -17.72 -5.02 18.31
N ASP A 145 -18.95 -4.96 17.83
CA ASP A 145 -19.96 -6.02 17.93
C ASP A 145 -20.31 -6.67 16.58
N SER A 146 -19.53 -6.36 15.52
CA SER A 146 -19.73 -6.94 14.20
C SER A 146 -19.29 -8.40 14.15
N MET A 147 -20.22 -9.32 13.93
CA MET A 147 -19.92 -10.75 13.79
C MET A 147 -18.94 -11.03 12.64
N LEU A 148 -19.04 -10.28 11.53
CA LEU A 148 -18.11 -10.39 10.41
C LEU A 148 -16.69 -9.98 10.80
N MET A 149 -16.54 -8.89 11.55
CA MET A 149 -15.24 -8.43 12.04
C MET A 149 -14.63 -9.45 13.02
N TRP A 150 -15.41 -10.01 13.91
CA TRP A 150 -14.98 -11.07 14.83
C TRP A 150 -14.54 -12.33 14.08
N SER A 151 -15.27 -12.69 13.02
CA SER A 151 -14.88 -13.83 12.17
C SER A 151 -13.57 -13.58 11.42
N HIS A 152 -13.45 -12.43 10.74
CA HIS A 152 -12.32 -12.15 9.85
C HIS A 152 -11.03 -11.76 10.58
N TYR A 153 -11.14 -10.96 11.65
CA TYR A 153 -10.00 -10.32 12.29
C TYR A 153 -9.67 -10.82 13.69
N ALA A 154 -10.60 -11.57 14.30
CA ALA A 154 -10.44 -12.17 15.63
C ALA A 154 -10.44 -13.69 15.57
N GLN A 155 -9.89 -14.29 14.53
CA GLN A 155 -9.69 -15.73 14.36
C GLN A 155 -10.97 -16.54 14.66
N ASN A 156 -12.03 -16.31 13.87
CA ASN A 156 -13.33 -16.97 14.06
C ASN A 156 -13.85 -16.86 15.50
N HIS A 157 -13.92 -15.65 16.04
CA HIS A 157 -14.44 -15.32 17.37
C HIS A 157 -13.61 -15.84 18.56
N THR A 158 -12.37 -16.28 18.34
CA THR A 158 -11.50 -16.77 19.43
C THR A 158 -10.45 -15.73 19.87
N GLY A 159 -10.41 -14.57 19.20
CA GLY A 159 -9.51 -13.48 19.49
C GLY A 159 -10.05 -12.47 20.50
N PHE A 160 -9.58 -11.24 20.41
CA PHE A 160 -9.98 -10.14 21.28
C PHE A 160 -10.12 -8.83 20.49
N CYS A 161 -10.79 -7.87 21.13
CA CYS A 161 -10.95 -6.53 20.58
C CYS A 161 -10.44 -5.50 21.59
N ILE A 162 -9.61 -4.56 21.13
CA ILE A 162 -9.06 -3.49 21.96
C ILE A 162 -9.81 -2.21 21.66
N GLU A 163 -10.26 -1.53 22.70
CA GLU A 163 -10.83 -0.21 22.63
C GLU A 163 -9.73 0.84 22.78
N TYR A 164 -9.66 1.78 21.85
CA TYR A 164 -8.80 2.94 21.87
C TYR A 164 -9.63 4.21 22.01
N ASP A 165 -9.25 5.04 22.94
CA ASP A 165 -9.93 6.30 23.21
C ASP A 165 -9.01 7.48 22.86
N PHE A 166 -9.20 8.03 21.68
CA PHE A 166 -8.43 9.14 21.16
C PHE A 166 -9.03 10.48 21.60
N LYS A 167 -8.22 11.31 22.25
CA LYS A 167 -8.55 12.69 22.60
C LYS A 167 -7.97 13.65 21.58
N GLU A 168 -8.61 14.78 21.38
CA GLU A 168 -8.14 15.82 20.45
C GLU A 168 -6.72 16.33 20.77
N SER A 169 -6.30 16.20 22.04
CA SER A 169 -4.94 16.51 22.49
C SER A 169 -3.89 15.49 22.07
N ASP A 170 -4.31 14.30 21.66
CA ASP A 170 -3.39 13.22 21.34
C ASP A 170 -2.74 13.45 19.97
N MET A 171 -1.45 13.17 19.87
CA MET A 171 -0.70 13.35 18.63
C MET A 171 -1.33 12.60 17.46
N LEU A 172 -1.79 11.39 17.67
CA LEU A 172 -2.37 10.53 16.63
C LEU A 172 -3.77 10.96 16.21
N TYR A 173 -4.50 11.73 17.02
CA TYR A 173 -5.87 12.17 16.70
C TYR A 173 -5.94 12.93 15.38
N LYS A 174 -4.94 13.75 15.08
CA LYS A 174 -4.86 14.56 13.85
C LYS A 174 -4.62 13.73 12.59
N HIS A 175 -4.19 12.49 12.77
CA HIS A 175 -3.88 11.55 11.69
C HIS A 175 -4.94 10.45 11.54
N LEU A 176 -6.08 10.59 12.21
CA LEU A 176 -7.21 9.70 12.08
C LEU A 176 -8.03 10.08 10.84
N TYR A 177 -8.01 9.24 9.83
CA TYR A 177 -8.75 9.40 8.59
C TYR A 177 -9.80 8.31 8.41
N PRO A 178 -11.06 8.65 8.09
CA PRO A 178 -12.07 7.66 7.75
C PRO A 178 -11.74 7.01 6.41
N VAL A 179 -11.99 5.71 6.29
CA VAL A 179 -11.86 4.99 5.02
C VAL A 179 -13.05 5.33 4.11
N ILE A 180 -12.74 5.66 2.87
CA ILE A 180 -13.71 5.91 1.80
C ILE A 180 -14.01 4.60 1.10
N TYR A 181 -15.26 4.14 1.20
CA TYR A 181 -15.73 2.93 0.54
C TYR A 181 -16.25 3.27 -0.86
N THR A 182 -15.60 2.72 -1.87
CA THR A 182 -15.90 3.05 -3.28
C THR A 182 -15.71 1.83 -4.17
N LYS A 183 -16.27 1.88 -5.37
CA LYS A 183 -15.99 0.90 -6.44
C LYS A 183 -14.83 1.31 -7.34
N ASP A 184 -14.36 2.54 -7.19
CA ASP A 184 -13.32 3.09 -8.03
C ASP A 184 -11.98 3.12 -7.29
N ARG A 185 -10.92 2.71 -7.97
CA ARG A 185 -9.55 2.89 -7.50
C ARG A 185 -9.16 4.36 -7.61
N TYR A 186 -8.29 4.82 -6.72
CA TYR A 186 -7.72 6.14 -6.89
C TYR A 186 -6.77 6.13 -8.09
N ALA A 187 -7.02 7.03 -9.03
CA ALA A 187 -6.18 7.19 -10.19
C ALA A 187 -5.18 8.33 -9.94
N VAL A 188 -3.93 7.96 -9.65
CA VAL A 188 -2.84 8.90 -9.41
C VAL A 188 -2.55 9.65 -10.69
N SER A 189 -2.65 10.97 -10.66
CA SER A 189 -2.40 11.85 -11.78
C SER A 189 -0.95 12.35 -11.82
N LYS A 190 -0.55 12.93 -12.94
CA LYS A 190 0.74 13.63 -13.08
C LYS A 190 0.89 14.74 -12.03
N ALA A 191 -0.18 15.48 -11.75
CA ALA A 191 -0.17 16.54 -10.75
C ALA A 191 0.07 16.00 -9.34
N ASP A 192 -0.47 14.83 -9.00
CA ASP A 192 -0.20 14.17 -7.72
C ASP A 192 1.28 13.80 -7.60
N MET A 193 1.88 13.23 -8.64
CA MET A 193 3.27 12.79 -8.62
C MET A 193 4.29 13.94 -8.58
N LEU A 194 3.98 15.07 -9.21
CA LEU A 194 4.82 16.28 -9.20
C LEU A 194 4.59 17.15 -7.97
N SER A 195 3.56 16.86 -7.19
CA SER A 195 3.23 17.60 -5.98
C SER A 195 4.22 17.27 -4.87
N GLU A 196 4.75 18.28 -4.19
CA GLU A 196 5.47 18.10 -2.91
C GLU A 196 4.54 17.59 -1.79
N ASN A 197 3.22 17.66 -2.03
CA ASN A 197 2.19 17.21 -1.10
C ASN A 197 1.96 15.69 -1.23
N THR A 198 2.15 14.97 -0.16
CA THR A 198 1.90 13.52 -0.07
C THR A 198 0.41 13.16 0.15
N GLU A 199 -0.52 14.13 -0.02
CA GLU A 199 -1.95 13.93 0.21
C GLU A 199 -2.54 12.77 -0.62
N TRP A 200 -2.04 12.56 -1.82
CA TRP A 200 -2.48 11.45 -2.67
C TRP A 200 -2.19 10.07 -2.04
N ILE A 201 -1.14 9.95 -1.20
CA ILE A 201 -0.85 8.72 -0.45
C ILE A 201 -2.00 8.42 0.51
N TYR A 202 -2.52 9.43 1.23
CA TYR A 202 -3.70 9.26 2.08
C TYR A 202 -4.94 8.91 1.25
N LYS A 203 -5.11 9.54 0.09
CA LYS A 203 -6.23 9.23 -0.83
C LYS A 203 -6.19 7.80 -1.33
N THR A 204 -5.02 7.22 -1.49
CA THR A 204 -4.84 5.81 -1.89
C THR A 204 -5.01 4.86 -0.70
N THR A 205 -4.34 5.16 0.42
CA THR A 205 -4.31 4.29 1.59
C THR A 205 -5.60 4.34 2.43
N CYS A 206 -6.42 5.37 2.28
CA CYS A 206 -7.73 5.47 2.94
C CYS A 206 -8.90 5.13 2.01
N ARG A 207 -8.69 4.27 1.01
CA ARG A 207 -9.76 3.74 0.14
C ARG A 207 -9.84 2.24 0.26
N LYS A 208 -11.07 1.74 0.24
CA LYS A 208 -11.38 0.32 0.29
C LYS A 208 -12.56 0.00 -0.61
N TRP A 209 -12.63 -1.24 -1.10
CA TRP A 209 -13.76 -1.67 -1.91
C TRP A 209 -15.07 -1.58 -1.14
N SER A 210 -16.14 -1.18 -1.83
CA SER A 210 -17.42 -0.84 -1.21
C SER A 210 -18.07 -1.99 -0.41
N VAL A 211 -17.73 -3.25 -0.68
CA VAL A 211 -18.24 -4.39 0.11
C VAL A 211 -17.73 -4.41 1.55
N GLY A 212 -16.61 -3.74 1.83
CA GLY A 212 -16.03 -3.61 3.18
C GLY A 212 -16.70 -2.56 4.07
N TRP A 213 -17.75 -1.89 3.63
CA TRP A 213 -18.40 -0.77 4.34
C TRP A 213 -18.84 -1.12 5.79
N TYR A 214 -19.11 -2.39 6.07
CA TYR A 214 -19.50 -2.87 7.39
C TYR A 214 -18.41 -2.72 8.44
N GLU A 215 -17.15 -2.55 8.02
CA GLU A 215 -15.99 -2.39 8.91
C GLU A 215 -15.95 -1.01 9.56
N LYS A 216 -16.56 0.01 8.93
CA LYS A 216 -16.53 1.42 9.36
C LYS A 216 -15.13 1.83 9.81
N GLU A 217 -14.19 1.61 8.91
CA GLU A 217 -12.76 1.67 9.20
C GLU A 217 -12.23 3.10 9.28
N TRP A 218 -11.29 3.30 10.18
CA TRP A 218 -10.44 4.47 10.32
C TRP A 218 -8.98 4.07 10.22
N ARG A 219 -8.14 4.96 9.70
CA ARG A 219 -6.70 4.72 9.54
C ARG A 219 -5.86 5.85 10.12
N ILE A 220 -4.72 5.42 10.67
CA ILE A 220 -3.64 6.32 11.08
C ILE A 220 -2.43 5.97 10.23
#